data_47ff5c61faa0828ddae5cf2583b760bc
#
_entry.id   47ff5c61faa0828ddae5cf2583b760bc
#
_cell.length_a   1.000
_cell.length_b   1.000
_cell.length_c   1.000
_cell.angle_alpha   90.00
_cell.angle_beta   90.00
_cell.angle_gamma   90.00
#
_symmetry.space_group_name_H-M   'P 1'
#
loop_
_entity.id
_entity.type
_entity.pdbx_description
1 polymer ?
#
loop_
_entity_poly.entity_id
_entity_poly.type
_entity_poly.pdbx_seq_one_letter_code
_entity_poly.pdbx_strand_id
1 'polypeptide(L)' 'MMSLQVKRVLEEAVKILKDNNIDEAIIKAKIVLCMVLKIEKEYIIINDSKEMEKEDEEKYFQYINKLKNGIPLQYITNN' A
#
# COMPACT_ATOMS: atom_id res chain seq x y z
N MET A 1 -10.81 -17.83 -4.31
CA MET A 1 -9.61 -17.31 -3.70
C MET A 1 -9.95 -16.18 -2.74
N MET A 2 -9.44 -16.26 -1.54
CA MET A 2 -9.80 -15.27 -0.53
C MET A 2 -8.98 -14.01 -0.67
N SER A 3 -9.66 -12.87 -0.57
CA SER A 3 -8.98 -11.57 -0.55
C SER A 3 -8.18 -11.42 0.73
N LEU A 4 -7.06 -10.71 0.65
CA LEU A 4 -6.28 -10.43 1.84
C LEU A 4 -6.89 -9.27 2.62
N GLN A 5 -6.76 -9.34 3.93
CA GLN A 5 -7.16 -8.22 4.77
C GLN A 5 -6.24 -7.02 4.55
N VAL A 6 -6.78 -5.83 4.75
CA VAL A 6 -6.01 -4.59 4.62
C VAL A 6 -4.71 -4.65 5.41
N LYS A 7 -4.77 -5.16 6.64
CA LYS A 7 -3.59 -5.31 7.50
C LYS A 7 -2.51 -6.17 6.84
N ARG A 8 -2.90 -7.29 6.24
CA ARG A 8 -1.97 -8.21 5.59
C ARG A 8 -1.34 -7.60 4.36
N VAL A 9 -2.17 -6.91 3.57
CA VAL A 9 -1.69 -6.24 2.37
C VAL A 9 -0.65 -5.18 2.73
N LEU A 10 -0.93 -4.41 3.76
CA LEU A 10 -0.01 -3.38 4.22
C LEU A 10 1.31 -3.99 4.71
N GLU A 11 1.23 -5.05 5.51
CA GLU A 11 2.43 -5.72 6.03
C GLU A 11 3.31 -6.24 4.89
N GLU A 12 2.69 -6.83 3.89
CA GLU A 12 3.43 -7.36 2.74
C GLU A 12 4.09 -6.26 1.94
N ALA A 13 3.39 -5.15 1.74
CA ALA A 13 3.95 -4.01 1.04
C ALA A 13 5.15 -3.43 1.77
N VAL A 14 5.05 -3.28 3.09
CA VAL A 14 6.15 -2.78 3.91
C VAL A 14 7.36 -3.70 3.78
N LYS A 15 7.14 -5.00 3.80
CA LYS A 15 8.21 -5.97 3.66
C LYS A 15 8.90 -5.84 2.30
N ILE A 16 8.13 -5.72 1.23
CA ILE A 16 8.67 -5.54 -0.11
C ILE A 16 9.56 -4.30 -0.18
N LEU A 17 9.07 -3.20 0.37
CA LEU A 17 9.82 -1.95 0.34
C LEU A 17 11.09 -2.03 1.17
N LYS A 18 11.02 -2.63 2.35
CA LYS A 18 12.19 -2.80 3.20
C LYS A 18 13.23 -3.71 2.56
N ASP A 19 12.80 -4.79 1.93
CA ASP A 19 13.69 -5.74 1.26
C ASP A 19 14.43 -5.09 0.09
N ASN A 20 13.88 -4.01 -0.44
CA ASN A 20 14.50 -3.27 -1.54
C ASN A 20 15.14 -1.96 -1.10
N ASN A 21 15.37 -1.82 0.20
CA ASN A 21 16.07 -0.66 0.80
C ASN A 21 15.37 0.67 0.53
N ILE A 22 14.05 0.66 0.48
CA ILE A 22 13.29 1.89 0.29
C ILE A 22 13.10 2.56 1.65
N ASP A 23 13.54 3.81 1.76
CA ASP A 23 13.41 4.60 2.98
C ASP A 23 11.94 4.87 3.29
N GLU A 24 11.64 4.95 4.58
CA GLU A 24 10.30 5.27 5.05
C GLU A 24 9.24 4.33 4.49
N ALA A 25 9.57 3.04 4.48
CA ALA A 25 8.71 2.01 3.90
C ALA A 25 7.31 2.02 4.49
N ILE A 26 7.20 2.13 5.82
CA ILE A 26 5.89 2.10 6.50
C ILE A 26 5.04 3.30 6.08
N ILE A 27 5.63 4.49 6.09
CA ILE A 27 4.92 5.72 5.75
C ILE A 27 4.47 5.70 4.29
N LYS A 28 5.37 5.31 3.39
CA LYS A 28 5.06 5.24 1.97
C LYS A 28 3.96 4.22 1.68
N ALA A 29 4.05 3.05 2.30
CA ALA A 29 3.05 2.00 2.12
C ALA A 29 1.68 2.48 2.59
N LYS A 30 1.61 3.21 3.71
CA LYS A 30 0.35 3.74 4.22
C LYS A 30 -0.24 4.82 3.31
N ILE A 31 0.60 5.72 2.81
CA ILE A 31 0.15 6.79 1.91
C ILE A 31 -0.48 6.21 0.65
N VAL A 32 0.17 5.23 0.05
CA VAL A 32 -0.35 4.58 -1.15
C VAL A 32 -1.65 3.85 -0.86
N LEU A 33 -1.73 3.20 0.30
CA LEU A 33 -2.94 2.49 0.70
C LEU A 33 -4.11 3.46 0.87
N CYS A 34 -3.88 4.59 1.50
CA CYS A 34 -4.91 5.62 1.65
C CYS A 34 -5.39 6.13 0.30
N MET A 35 -4.47 6.29 -0.63
CA MET A 35 -4.82 6.75 -1.97
C MET A 35 -5.69 5.73 -2.71
N VAL A 36 -5.32 4.47 -2.65
CA VAL A 36 -6.06 3.40 -3.34
C VAL A 36 -7.45 3.23 -2.75
N LEU A 37 -7.54 3.21 -1.42
CA LEU A 37 -8.81 3.01 -0.73
C LEU A 37 -9.62 4.29 -0.56
N LYS A 38 -9.02 5.45 -0.87
CA LYS A 38 -9.66 6.76 -0.72
C LYS A 38 -10.12 7.01 0.70
N ILE A 39 -9.24 6.70 1.66
CA ILE A 39 -9.48 6.90 3.09
C ILE A 39 -8.34 7.69 3.70
N GLU A 40 -8.58 8.25 4.88
CA GLU A 40 -7.53 8.94 5.62
C GLU A 40 -6.75 7.94 6.47
N LYS A 41 -5.55 8.34 6.92
CA LYS A 41 -4.66 7.46 7.69
C LYS A 41 -5.33 6.87 8.94
N GLU A 42 -6.17 7.66 9.59
CA GLU A 42 -6.84 7.23 10.81
C GLU A 42 -7.75 6.03 10.57
N TYR A 43 -8.27 5.90 9.37
CA TYR A 43 -9.19 4.82 9.03
C TYR A 43 -8.49 3.51 8.72
N ILE A 44 -7.17 3.51 8.52
CA ILE A 44 -6.44 2.28 8.27
C ILE A 44 -6.55 1.33 9.46
N ILE A 45 -6.38 1.87 10.67
CA ILE A 45 -6.45 1.06 11.89
C ILE A 45 -7.86 0.50 12.10
N ILE A 46 -8.87 1.31 11.82
CA ILE A 46 -10.27 0.90 11.98
C ILE A 46 -10.63 -0.20 10.97
N ASN A 47 -10.07 -0.12 9.78
CA ASN A 47 -10.40 -1.03 8.68
C ASN A 47 -9.35 -2.12 8.44
N ASP A 48 -8.43 -2.33 9.37
CA ASP A 48 -7.31 -3.24 9.15
C ASP A 48 -7.74 -4.69 8.98
N SER A 49 -8.86 -5.08 9.57
CA SER A 49 -9.39 -6.44 9.45
C SER A 49 -10.33 -6.61 8.25
N LYS A 50 -10.65 -5.53 7.54
CA LYS A 50 -11.47 -5.62 6.33
C LYS A 50 -10.72 -6.24 5.19
N GLU A 51 -11.42 -7.02 4.39
CA GLU A 51 -10.82 -7.57 3.17
C GLU A 51 -10.77 -6.51 2.09
N MET A 52 -9.66 -6.45 1.38
CA MET A 52 -9.54 -5.59 0.20
C MET A 52 -10.15 -6.29 -1.00
N GLU A 53 -10.81 -5.51 -1.84
CA GLU A 53 -11.27 -6.04 -3.11
C GLU A 53 -10.07 -6.36 -3.99
N LYS A 54 -10.20 -7.36 -4.82
CA LYS A 54 -9.10 -7.81 -5.65
C LYS A 54 -8.57 -6.70 -6.55
N GLU A 55 -9.45 -5.88 -7.10
CA GLU A 55 -9.04 -4.76 -7.94
C GLU A 55 -8.18 -3.75 -7.19
N ASP A 56 -8.57 -3.43 -5.96
CA ASP A 56 -7.82 -2.50 -5.13
C ASP A 56 -6.48 -3.09 -4.74
N GLU A 57 -6.45 -4.39 -4.42
CA GLU A 57 -5.21 -5.07 -4.07
C GLU A 57 -4.23 -5.05 -5.24
N GLU A 58 -4.69 -5.37 -6.44
CA GLU A 58 -3.85 -5.37 -7.63
C GLU A 58 -3.30 -3.96 -7.91
N LYS A 59 -4.16 -2.96 -7.83
CA LYS A 59 -3.75 -1.57 -8.05
C LYS A 59 -2.72 -1.14 -7.01
N TYR A 60 -2.95 -1.51 -5.75
CA TYR A 60 -2.04 -1.19 -4.67
C TYR A 60 -0.64 -1.76 -4.93
N PHE A 61 -0.56 -3.04 -5.27
CA PHE A 61 0.73 -3.67 -5.52
C PHE A 61 1.42 -3.16 -6.79
N GLN A 62 0.66 -2.69 -7.77
CA GLN A 62 1.25 -2.00 -8.92
C GLN A 62 1.99 -0.74 -8.47
N TYR A 63 1.38 0.04 -7.58
CA TYR A 63 2.04 1.23 -7.05
C TYR A 63 3.23 0.88 -6.16
N ILE A 64 3.10 -0.16 -5.34
CA ILE A 64 4.21 -0.61 -4.50
C ILE A 64 5.38 -1.07 -5.36
N ASN A 65 5.11 -1.75 -6.47
CA ASN A 65 6.15 -2.14 -7.42
C ASN A 65 6.89 -0.93 -8.01
N LYS A 66 6.17 0.14 -8.29
CA LYS A 66 6.78 1.37 -8.78
C LYS A 66 7.73 1.97 -7.74
N LEU A 67 7.29 2.01 -6.49
CA LEU A 67 8.14 2.47 -5.39
C LEU A 67 9.38 1.59 -5.25
N LYS A 68 9.20 0.28 -5.32
CA LYS A 68 10.29 -0.68 -5.24
C LYS A 68 11.35 -0.43 -6.32
N ASN A 69 10.92 -0.02 -7.50
CA ASN A 69 11.80 0.25 -8.62
C ASN A 69 12.39 1.66 -8.61
N GLY A 70 12.18 2.40 -7.53
CA GLY A 70 12.79 3.71 -7.34
C GLY A 70 11.99 4.89 -7.86
N ILE A 71 10.75 4.67 -8.29
CA ILE A 71 9.90 5.78 -8.72
C ILE A 71 9.48 6.58 -7.49
N PRO A 72 9.70 7.90 -7.48
CA PRO A 72 9.34 8.72 -6.31
C PRO A 72 7.86 8.67 -6.01
N LEU A 73 7.53 8.70 -4.74
CA LEU A 73 6.15 8.67 -4.27
C LEU A 73 5.29 9.75 -4.92
N GLN A 74 5.85 10.94 -5.08
CA GLN A 74 5.11 12.06 -5.67
C GLN A 74 4.61 11.78 -7.08
N TYR A 75 5.30 10.96 -7.84
CA TYR A 75 4.85 10.58 -9.18
C TYR A 75 3.69 9.59 -9.13
N ILE A 76 3.57 8.87 -8.03
CA ILE A 76 2.49 7.89 -7.84
C ILE A 76 1.23 8.58 -7.36
N THR A 77 1.37 9.52 -6.42
CA THR A 77 0.22 10.17 -5.78
C THR A 77 -0.30 11.38 -6.54
N ASN A 78 0.44 11.87 -7.49
CA ASN A 78 0.15 13.12 -8.21
C ASN A 78 -0.53 12.92 -9.55
N ASN A 79 -1.33 11.92 -9.65
CA ASN A 79 -2.09 11.67 -10.88
C ASN A 79 -3.45 12.30 -10.82
#